data_5a230ff861e3621df24464c1e4dc1142
#
_entry.id   5a230ff861e3621df24464c1e4dc1142
#
_cell.length_a   1.000
_cell.length_b   1.000
_cell.length_c   1.000
_cell.angle_alpha   90.00
_cell.angle_beta   90.00
_cell.angle_gamma   90.00
#
_symmetry.space_group_name_H-M   'P 1'
#
loop_
_entity.id
_entity.type
_entity.pdbx_description
1 polymer ?
#
loop_
_entity_poly.entity_id
_entity_poly.type
_entity_poly.pdbx_seq_one_letter_code
_entity_poly.pdbx_strand_id
1 'polypeptide(L)'
;EDNLDQRYAHATGESVEEVWFLSKHVASSERPCLTVHPIGVPHLSSEEKPPFGGRSGRAPPPSPRMSAIWRSLLKVADDPRIPDFEVSLEVTHHGPWMTTPCAFLEIGSTDSTWGHPGAAEVWLDVLCELLGDEFEGVQSPVLNADLPVLITLGGGHYAPRANMMASEPHAILGHMLARHSLLFDQGPDGEVGGTWREAVDEVVRSTRAAHPGR
;
A
#
# COMPACT_ATOMS: atom_id res chain seq x y z
N GLU A 1 6.35 11.33 -8.43
CA GLU A 1 6.04 12.77 -8.45
C GLU A 1 4.79 13.05 -7.63
N ASP A 2 4.87 14.02 -6.72
CA ASP A 2 3.74 14.43 -5.88
C ASP A 2 2.59 15.05 -6.69
N ASN A 3 1.36 14.88 -6.17
CA ASN A 3 0.12 15.44 -6.71
C ASN A 3 -0.18 15.03 -8.17
N LEU A 4 0.17 13.81 -8.56
CA LEU A 4 -0.11 13.30 -9.91
C LEU A 4 -1.61 13.31 -10.22
N ASP A 5 -2.45 12.96 -9.24
CA ASP A 5 -3.92 13.03 -9.29
C ASP A 5 -4.44 14.42 -9.64
N GLN A 6 -3.93 15.45 -8.95
CA GLN A 6 -4.30 16.85 -9.19
C GLN A 6 -3.78 17.37 -10.55
N ARG A 7 -2.58 16.96 -10.92
CA ARG A 7 -1.99 17.31 -12.22
C ARG A 7 -2.78 16.69 -13.37
N TYR A 8 -3.20 15.43 -13.22
CA TYR A 8 -4.08 14.77 -14.18
C TYR A 8 -5.41 15.52 -14.30
N ALA A 9 -6.07 15.80 -13.18
CA ALA A 9 -7.33 16.53 -13.17
C ALA A 9 -7.21 17.92 -13.81
N HIS A 10 -6.10 18.64 -13.57
CA HIS A 10 -5.84 19.92 -14.19
C HIS A 10 -5.63 19.82 -15.71
N ALA A 11 -4.97 18.76 -16.18
CA ALA A 11 -4.65 18.57 -17.59
C ALA A 11 -5.85 18.08 -18.42
N THR A 12 -6.72 17.26 -17.84
CA THR A 12 -7.84 16.59 -18.55
C THR A 12 -9.20 17.18 -18.25
N GLY A 13 -9.36 17.85 -17.11
CA GLY A 13 -10.66 18.24 -16.55
C GLY A 13 -11.40 17.10 -15.84
N GLU A 14 -10.80 15.91 -15.74
CA GLU A 14 -11.38 14.72 -15.12
C GLU A 14 -10.71 14.42 -13.79
N SER A 15 -11.47 14.00 -12.77
CA SER A 15 -10.93 13.49 -11.52
C SER A 15 -10.71 11.99 -11.59
N VAL A 16 -9.72 11.49 -10.85
CA VAL A 16 -9.51 10.06 -10.65
C VAL A 16 -9.99 9.64 -9.27
N GLU A 17 -10.58 8.47 -9.17
CA GLU A 17 -11.07 7.92 -7.90
C GLU A 17 -9.96 7.19 -7.15
N GLU A 18 -9.00 6.61 -7.86
CA GLU A 18 -7.92 5.81 -7.31
C GLU A 18 -6.70 5.80 -8.25
N VAL A 19 -5.50 5.69 -7.69
CA VAL A 19 -4.24 5.60 -8.45
C VAL A 19 -3.43 4.38 -8.02
N TRP A 20 -3.12 3.50 -8.96
CA TRP A 20 -2.21 2.37 -8.74
C TRP A 20 -0.89 2.60 -9.46
N PHE A 21 0.19 2.53 -8.72
CA PHE A 21 1.54 2.68 -9.25
C PHE A 21 2.11 1.32 -9.59
N LEU A 22 2.23 1.00 -10.89
CA LEU A 22 2.99 -0.15 -11.34
C LEU A 22 4.47 0.20 -11.32
N SER A 23 5.23 -0.43 -10.46
CA SER A 23 6.58 0.02 -10.11
C SER A 23 7.55 -1.15 -9.91
N LYS A 24 8.78 -0.81 -9.55
CA LYS A 24 9.84 -1.73 -9.21
C LYS A 24 10.19 -1.64 -7.73
N HIS A 25 10.20 -2.78 -7.06
CA HIS A 25 10.68 -2.90 -5.69
C HIS A 25 12.20 -3.09 -5.67
N VAL A 26 12.87 -2.49 -4.69
CA VAL A 26 14.31 -2.64 -4.44
C VAL A 26 14.54 -3.14 -3.02
N ALA A 27 15.15 -4.30 -2.87
CA ALA A 27 15.47 -4.85 -1.56
C ALA A 27 16.87 -5.44 -1.51
N SER A 28 17.55 -5.27 -0.36
CA SER A 28 18.86 -5.85 -0.12
C SER A 28 18.86 -7.38 -0.01
N SER A 29 17.69 -8.00 0.15
CA SER A 29 17.54 -9.45 0.12
C SER A 29 17.74 -10.04 -1.27
N GLU A 30 17.59 -9.21 -2.32
CA GLU A 30 17.65 -9.59 -3.73
C GLU A 30 16.68 -10.70 -4.15
N ARG A 31 15.72 -11.05 -3.30
CA ARG A 31 14.73 -12.10 -3.59
C ARG A 31 13.72 -11.61 -4.62
N PRO A 32 13.44 -12.42 -5.64
CA PRO A 32 12.32 -12.12 -6.54
C PRO A 32 11.01 -12.02 -5.76
N CYS A 33 10.25 -10.95 -5.98
CA CYS A 33 8.96 -10.77 -5.29
C CYS A 33 7.98 -9.94 -6.07
N LEU A 34 6.70 -10.14 -5.78
CA LEU A 34 5.60 -9.25 -6.14
C LEU A 34 5.06 -8.65 -4.85
N THR A 35 5.01 -7.33 -4.78
CA THR A 35 4.62 -6.66 -3.54
C THR A 35 3.51 -5.64 -3.75
N VAL A 36 2.71 -5.44 -2.70
CA VAL A 36 1.64 -4.43 -2.63
C VAL A 36 1.78 -3.64 -1.35
N HIS A 37 1.68 -2.31 -1.43
CA HIS A 37 1.72 -1.50 -0.22
C HIS A 37 1.00 -0.15 -0.35
N PRO A 38 0.48 0.38 0.76
CA PRO A 38 0.06 1.77 0.86
C PRO A 38 1.28 2.67 1.04
N ILE A 39 1.16 3.93 0.62
CA ILE A 39 2.25 4.91 0.70
C ILE A 39 2.06 5.92 1.81
N GLY A 40 3.18 6.47 2.29
CA GLY A 40 3.20 7.51 3.29
C GLY A 40 4.40 7.44 4.21
N VAL A 41 4.68 8.57 4.82
CA VAL A 41 5.80 8.74 5.78
C VAL A 41 5.32 9.42 7.06
N PRO A 42 4.29 8.84 7.73
CA PRO A 42 3.61 9.49 8.86
C PRO A 42 4.50 9.67 10.09
N HIS A 43 5.64 8.97 10.14
CA HIS A 43 6.60 9.00 11.24
C HIS A 43 7.71 10.06 11.08
N LEU A 44 7.86 10.63 9.87
CA LEU A 44 8.88 11.65 9.65
C LEU A 44 8.46 12.99 10.25
N SER A 45 9.40 13.66 10.90
CA SER A 45 9.23 15.03 11.36
C SER A 45 9.20 16.01 10.17
N SER A 46 8.71 17.22 10.41
CA SER A 46 8.65 18.28 9.37
C SER A 46 10.03 18.70 8.83
N GLU A 47 11.10 18.39 9.56
CA GLU A 47 12.48 18.72 9.21
C GLU A 47 13.14 17.64 8.30
N GLU A 48 12.58 16.43 8.29
CA GLU A 48 13.10 15.32 7.52
C GLU A 48 12.54 15.32 6.11
N LYS A 49 13.42 15.18 5.12
CA LYS A 49 12.99 15.09 3.73
C LYS A 49 12.52 13.66 3.42
N PRO A 50 11.27 13.47 2.95
CA PRO A 50 10.77 12.16 2.58
C PRO A 50 11.54 11.56 1.40
N PRO A 51 11.78 10.25 1.39
CA PRO A 51 12.31 9.57 0.22
C PRO A 51 11.26 9.48 -0.90
N PHE A 52 11.68 9.66 -2.14
CA PHE A 52 10.85 9.52 -3.35
C PHE A 52 9.62 10.44 -3.40
N GLY A 53 9.70 11.63 -2.81
CA GLY A 53 8.59 12.54 -2.64
C GLY A 53 7.75 12.21 -1.40
N GLY A 54 6.56 12.82 -1.34
CA GLY A 54 5.71 12.68 -0.16
C GLY A 54 5.75 13.90 0.75
N ARG A 55 5.01 13.85 1.84
CA ARG A 55 4.97 14.90 2.86
C ARG A 55 5.27 14.32 4.22
N SER A 56 6.27 14.84 4.92
CA SER A 56 6.65 14.41 6.26
C SER A 56 5.47 14.46 7.21
N GLY A 57 5.32 13.45 8.06
CA GLY A 57 4.22 13.31 8.97
C GLY A 57 2.87 12.97 8.31
N ARG A 58 2.85 12.61 7.01
CA ARG A 58 1.62 12.42 6.25
C ARG A 58 1.60 11.09 5.49
N ALA A 59 0.38 10.59 5.28
CA ALA A 59 0.10 9.44 4.41
C ALA A 59 -1.10 9.74 3.50
N PRO A 60 -1.01 9.50 2.18
CA PRO A 60 -2.17 9.50 1.30
C PRO A 60 -3.22 8.48 1.75
N PRO A 61 -4.50 8.61 1.39
CA PRO A 61 -5.48 7.56 1.62
C PRO A 61 -5.03 6.24 0.96
N PRO A 62 -5.08 5.10 1.67
CA PRO A 62 -4.74 3.81 1.06
C PRO A 62 -5.80 3.41 0.04
N SER A 63 -5.42 2.61 -0.96
CA SER A 63 -6.38 2.03 -1.90
C SER A 63 -7.49 1.28 -1.16
N PRO A 64 -8.77 1.58 -1.37
CA PRO A 64 -9.86 0.79 -0.81
C PRO A 64 -9.89 -0.65 -1.35
N ARG A 65 -9.25 -0.89 -2.49
CA ARG A 65 -9.10 -2.21 -3.11
C ARG A 65 -7.86 -2.99 -2.63
N MET A 66 -7.07 -2.47 -1.69
CA MET A 66 -5.85 -3.10 -1.18
C MET A 66 -6.04 -4.59 -0.85
N SER A 67 -7.11 -4.93 -0.13
CA SER A 67 -7.41 -6.33 0.21
C SER A 67 -7.82 -7.18 -0.99
N ALA A 68 -8.48 -6.59 -1.97
CA ALA A 68 -8.86 -7.30 -3.20
C ALA A 68 -7.60 -7.60 -4.03
N ILE A 69 -6.73 -6.60 -4.21
CA ILE A 69 -5.43 -6.74 -4.89
C ILE A 69 -4.62 -7.85 -4.21
N TRP A 70 -4.49 -7.80 -2.89
CA TRP A 70 -3.75 -8.80 -2.12
C TRP A 70 -4.29 -10.23 -2.32
N ARG A 71 -5.61 -10.41 -2.19
CA ARG A 71 -6.23 -11.73 -2.38
C ARG A 71 -6.12 -12.25 -3.81
N SER A 72 -6.20 -11.38 -4.82
CA SER A 72 -5.98 -11.77 -6.21
C SER A 72 -4.53 -12.17 -6.44
N LEU A 73 -3.57 -11.44 -5.85
CA LEU A 73 -2.16 -11.79 -5.91
C LEU A 73 -1.86 -13.14 -5.22
N LEU A 74 -2.52 -13.44 -4.11
CA LEU A 74 -2.39 -14.75 -3.44
C LEU A 74 -2.86 -15.93 -4.30
N LYS A 75 -3.86 -15.76 -5.16
CA LYS A 75 -4.33 -16.83 -6.05
C LYS A 75 -3.28 -17.25 -7.08
N VAL A 76 -2.40 -16.33 -7.42
CA VAL A 76 -1.34 -16.52 -8.42
C VAL A 76 0.06 -16.66 -7.80
N ALA A 77 0.16 -16.82 -6.48
CA ALA A 77 1.44 -16.93 -5.78
C ALA A 77 2.27 -18.15 -6.20
N ASP A 78 1.61 -19.24 -6.59
CA ASP A 78 2.26 -20.48 -7.06
C ASP A 78 2.20 -20.63 -8.59
N ASP A 79 2.05 -19.52 -9.33
CA ASP A 79 1.96 -19.56 -10.78
C ASP A 79 3.28 -20.04 -11.41
N PRO A 80 3.26 -21.01 -12.34
CA PRO A 80 4.47 -21.57 -12.96
C PRO A 80 5.28 -20.55 -13.79
N ARG A 81 4.73 -19.40 -14.12
CA ARG A 81 5.46 -18.29 -14.76
C ARG A 81 6.43 -17.58 -13.80
N ILE A 82 6.22 -17.69 -12.49
CA ILE A 82 6.98 -17.01 -11.44
C ILE A 82 7.45 -17.95 -10.33
N PRO A 83 8.07 -19.11 -10.62
CA PRO A 83 8.33 -20.17 -9.65
C PRO A 83 9.24 -19.75 -8.48
N ASP A 84 10.06 -18.72 -8.68
CA ASP A 84 11.02 -18.23 -7.69
C ASP A 84 10.56 -16.94 -6.98
N PHE A 85 9.37 -16.44 -7.30
CA PHE A 85 8.87 -15.20 -6.71
C PHE A 85 8.07 -15.45 -5.43
N GLU A 86 8.36 -14.65 -4.42
CA GLU A 86 7.54 -14.54 -3.22
C GLU A 86 6.46 -13.45 -3.42
N VAL A 87 5.28 -13.61 -2.85
CA VAL A 87 4.27 -12.54 -2.81
C VAL A 87 4.18 -11.99 -1.39
N SER A 88 4.11 -10.67 -1.25
CA SER A 88 4.05 -10.03 0.07
C SER A 88 3.34 -8.69 0.05
N LEU A 89 2.69 -8.37 1.18
CA LEU A 89 2.41 -6.98 1.52
C LEU A 89 3.68 -6.33 2.07
N GLU A 90 3.80 -5.02 1.87
CA GLU A 90 4.76 -4.20 2.57
C GLU A 90 4.06 -3.15 3.42
N VAL A 91 4.76 -2.68 4.44
CA VAL A 91 4.26 -1.61 5.31
C VAL A 91 4.12 -0.29 4.55
N THR A 92 3.36 0.63 5.10
CA THR A 92 3.27 2.02 4.61
C THR A 92 4.64 2.68 4.64
N HIS A 93 5.14 3.12 3.49
CA HIS A 93 6.43 3.80 3.39
C HIS A 93 6.49 4.69 2.14
N HIS A 94 7.51 5.51 2.04
CA HIS A 94 7.86 6.50 1.01
C HIS A 94 6.68 7.29 0.39
N GLY A 95 7.00 8.17 -0.57
CA GLY A 95 6.05 8.92 -1.40
C GLY A 95 5.63 8.18 -2.67
N PRO A 96 4.94 8.83 -3.57
CA PRO A 96 4.65 10.27 -3.60
C PRO A 96 3.48 10.70 -2.70
N TRP A 97 3.25 12.00 -2.56
CA TRP A 97 2.04 12.53 -1.95
C TRP A 97 0.89 12.56 -2.96
N MET A 98 -0.26 12.05 -2.54
CA MET A 98 -1.53 12.06 -3.28
C MET A 98 -2.67 12.52 -2.37
N THR A 99 -3.72 13.08 -2.94
CA THR A 99 -5.00 13.32 -2.23
C THR A 99 -6.02 12.21 -2.51
N THR A 100 -5.86 11.54 -3.62
CA THR A 100 -6.66 10.39 -4.07
C THR A 100 -6.12 9.09 -3.47
N PRO A 101 -6.99 8.13 -3.12
CA PRO A 101 -6.57 6.81 -2.67
C PRO A 101 -5.57 6.16 -3.62
N CYS A 102 -4.54 5.50 -3.07
CA CYS A 102 -3.49 4.92 -3.89
C CYS A 102 -2.79 3.71 -3.27
N ALA A 103 -2.11 2.95 -4.14
CA ALA A 103 -1.27 1.82 -3.78
C ALA A 103 -0.11 1.67 -4.76
N PHE A 104 0.98 1.01 -4.32
CA PHE A 104 2.02 0.48 -5.19
C PHE A 104 1.83 -1.01 -5.42
N LEU A 105 2.05 -1.44 -6.66
CA LEU A 105 2.07 -2.81 -7.13
C LEU A 105 3.43 -3.00 -7.82
N GLU A 106 4.28 -3.83 -7.25
CA GLU A 106 5.69 -3.83 -7.62
C GLU A 106 6.23 -5.20 -8.02
N ILE A 107 7.24 -5.17 -8.90
CA ILE A 107 8.07 -6.33 -9.21
C ILE A 107 9.45 -6.08 -8.60
N GLY A 108 9.95 -6.99 -7.81
CA GLY A 108 11.24 -6.89 -7.12
C GLY A 108 12.12 -8.11 -7.32
N SER A 109 13.37 -8.02 -6.90
CA SER A 109 13.96 -6.89 -6.13
C SER A 109 15.19 -6.28 -6.81
N THR A 110 15.56 -6.76 -8.01
CA THR A 110 16.80 -6.37 -8.71
C THR A 110 16.56 -6.16 -10.20
N ASP A 111 17.58 -5.63 -10.90
CA ASP A 111 17.55 -5.44 -12.36
C ASP A 111 17.21 -6.72 -13.12
N SER A 112 17.58 -7.88 -12.60
CA SER A 112 17.31 -9.18 -13.24
C SER A 112 15.84 -9.60 -13.12
N THR A 113 15.10 -9.07 -12.16
CA THR A 113 13.70 -9.43 -11.88
C THR A 113 12.70 -8.40 -12.37
N TRP A 114 13.07 -7.11 -12.43
CA TRP A 114 12.12 -6.04 -12.82
C TRP A 114 11.55 -6.21 -14.23
N GLY A 115 12.32 -6.77 -15.17
CA GLY A 115 11.90 -7.04 -16.54
C GLY A 115 11.36 -8.46 -16.77
N HIS A 116 11.02 -9.21 -15.70
CA HIS A 116 10.58 -10.60 -15.82
C HIS A 116 9.20 -10.68 -16.47
N PRO A 117 9.07 -11.28 -17.68
CA PRO A 117 7.80 -11.26 -18.42
C PRO A 117 6.67 -11.99 -17.69
N GLY A 118 6.94 -13.14 -17.07
CA GLY A 118 5.94 -13.87 -16.28
C GLY A 118 5.40 -13.07 -15.10
N ALA A 119 6.26 -12.27 -14.42
CA ALA A 119 5.83 -11.39 -13.34
C ALA A 119 4.92 -10.26 -13.83
N ALA A 120 5.22 -9.71 -15.00
CA ALA A 120 4.36 -8.70 -15.63
C ALA A 120 3.02 -9.28 -16.07
N GLU A 121 3.01 -10.50 -16.65
CA GLU A 121 1.78 -11.21 -17.02
C GLU A 121 0.92 -11.56 -15.83
N VAL A 122 1.52 -11.99 -14.71
CA VAL A 122 0.79 -12.27 -13.47
C VAL A 122 0.14 -10.99 -12.93
N TRP A 123 0.86 -9.85 -12.95
CA TRP A 123 0.24 -8.56 -12.60
C TRP A 123 -0.88 -8.17 -13.55
N LEU A 124 -0.73 -8.43 -14.84
CA LEU A 124 -1.80 -8.19 -15.83
C LEU A 124 -3.06 -9.00 -15.50
N ASP A 125 -2.91 -10.29 -15.15
CA ASP A 125 -4.04 -11.14 -14.78
C ASP A 125 -4.76 -10.60 -13.52
N VAL A 126 -4.01 -10.17 -12.51
CA VAL A 126 -4.57 -9.53 -11.30
C VAL A 126 -5.32 -8.26 -11.65
N LEU A 127 -4.74 -7.41 -12.50
CA LEU A 127 -5.38 -6.16 -12.94
C LEU A 127 -6.64 -6.42 -13.77
N CYS A 128 -6.61 -7.39 -14.68
CA CYS A 128 -7.79 -7.77 -15.47
C CYS A 128 -8.91 -8.34 -14.60
N GLU A 129 -8.58 -9.14 -13.57
CA GLU A 129 -9.59 -9.61 -12.62
C GLU A 129 -10.27 -8.46 -11.88
N LEU A 130 -9.48 -7.45 -11.47
CA LEU A 130 -9.98 -6.35 -10.65
C LEU A 130 -10.67 -5.22 -11.43
N LEU A 131 -10.28 -5.01 -12.69
CA LEU A 131 -10.75 -3.93 -13.55
C LEU A 131 -11.61 -4.45 -14.72
N GLY A 132 -11.59 -5.75 -14.99
CA GLY A 132 -12.28 -6.33 -16.14
C GLY A 132 -13.78 -6.03 -16.18
N ASP A 133 -14.42 -6.10 -15.03
CA ASP A 133 -15.84 -5.81 -14.87
C ASP A 133 -16.17 -4.31 -15.11
N GLU A 134 -15.24 -3.41 -14.85
CA GLU A 134 -15.40 -1.98 -15.11
C GLU A 134 -15.28 -1.66 -16.62
N PHE A 135 -14.47 -2.42 -17.37
CA PHE A 135 -14.36 -2.29 -18.82
C PHE A 135 -15.63 -2.75 -19.55
N GLU A 136 -16.40 -3.68 -18.97
CA GLU A 136 -17.65 -4.20 -19.52
C GLU A 136 -18.89 -3.53 -18.91
N GLY A 137 -18.72 -2.53 -18.03
CA GLY A 137 -19.82 -1.83 -17.36
C GLY A 137 -20.43 -2.64 -16.20
N VAL A 138 -19.76 -3.68 -15.74
CA VAL A 138 -20.11 -4.45 -14.54
C VAL A 138 -19.56 -3.71 -13.30
N GLN A 139 -20.40 -3.55 -12.29
CA GLN A 139 -19.98 -2.88 -11.06
C GLN A 139 -18.86 -3.67 -10.38
N SER A 140 -17.77 -2.97 -10.04
CA SER A 140 -16.70 -3.46 -9.18
C SER A 140 -17.27 -4.23 -7.98
N PRO A 141 -16.68 -5.35 -7.55
CA PRO A 141 -17.16 -6.08 -6.40
C PRO A 141 -17.30 -5.12 -5.23
N VAL A 142 -18.55 -4.88 -4.82
CA VAL A 142 -18.89 -3.96 -3.74
C VAL A 142 -18.01 -4.32 -2.55
N LEU A 143 -17.10 -3.42 -2.19
CA LEU A 143 -16.35 -3.53 -0.94
C LEU A 143 -17.40 -3.71 0.15
N ASN A 144 -17.51 -4.92 0.71
CA ASN A 144 -18.57 -5.26 1.63
C ASN A 144 -18.58 -4.24 2.76
N ALA A 145 -19.60 -3.37 2.77
CA ALA A 145 -19.71 -2.21 3.66
C ALA A 145 -19.68 -2.59 5.15
N ASP A 146 -19.88 -3.87 5.47
CA ASP A 146 -19.94 -4.36 6.84
C ASP A 146 -18.59 -4.86 7.39
N LEU A 147 -17.55 -4.97 6.53
CA LEU A 147 -16.24 -5.46 6.98
C LEU A 147 -15.47 -4.37 7.73
N PRO A 148 -14.79 -4.72 8.84
CA PRO A 148 -13.91 -3.79 9.54
C PRO A 148 -12.70 -3.41 8.68
N VAL A 149 -12.23 -2.19 8.85
CA VAL A 149 -10.96 -1.73 8.23
C VAL A 149 -9.82 -1.95 9.21
N LEU A 150 -8.80 -2.67 8.77
CA LEU A 150 -7.66 -3.08 9.58
C LEU A 150 -6.48 -2.14 9.37
N ILE A 151 -5.98 -1.56 10.45
CA ILE A 151 -4.68 -0.90 10.50
C ILE A 151 -3.75 -1.79 11.33
N THR A 152 -2.58 -2.14 10.79
CA THR A 152 -1.62 -2.96 11.51
C THR A 152 -0.45 -2.15 12.04
N LEU A 153 -0.02 -2.45 13.27
CA LEU A 153 1.05 -1.75 13.96
C LEU A 153 2.17 -2.72 14.36
N GLY A 154 3.41 -2.36 14.03
CA GLY A 154 4.61 -3.12 14.36
C GLY A 154 4.97 -4.20 13.34
N GLY A 155 6.04 -4.92 13.61
CA GLY A 155 6.60 -5.92 12.71
C GLY A 155 7.67 -5.37 11.78
N GLY A 156 8.12 -6.22 10.85
CA GLY A 156 9.11 -5.88 9.82
C GLY A 156 8.48 -5.29 8.57
N HIS A 157 9.35 -4.95 7.61
CA HIS A 157 8.99 -4.28 6.37
C HIS A 157 7.95 -5.04 5.54
N TYR A 158 8.06 -6.35 5.44
CA TYR A 158 7.14 -7.22 4.70
C TYR A 158 5.85 -7.58 5.46
N ALA A 159 5.46 -6.80 6.44
CA ALA A 159 4.17 -6.85 7.13
C ALA A 159 3.62 -8.27 7.44
N PRO A 160 4.37 -9.17 8.09
CA PRO A 160 4.01 -10.60 8.20
C PRO A 160 2.65 -10.84 8.88
N ARG A 161 2.25 -9.99 9.81
CA ARG A 161 0.94 -10.09 10.47
C ARG A 161 -0.19 -9.66 9.55
N ALA A 162 0.04 -8.62 8.75
CA ALA A 162 -0.95 -8.16 7.78
C ALA A 162 -1.15 -9.21 6.68
N ASN A 163 -0.07 -9.82 6.17
CA ASN A 163 -0.14 -10.92 5.22
C ASN A 163 -1.10 -12.03 5.72
N MET A 164 -0.89 -12.49 6.96
CA MET A 164 -1.72 -13.53 7.56
C MET A 164 -3.18 -13.10 7.75
N MET A 165 -3.42 -11.90 8.28
CA MET A 165 -4.78 -11.42 8.57
C MET A 165 -5.57 -11.06 7.32
N ALA A 166 -4.91 -10.53 6.30
CA ALA A 166 -5.54 -10.06 5.07
C ALA A 166 -5.83 -11.19 4.06
N SER A 167 -5.27 -12.39 4.28
CA SER A 167 -5.59 -13.57 3.49
C SER A 167 -7.04 -14.00 3.68
N GLU A 168 -7.60 -13.70 4.85
CA GLU A 168 -8.99 -13.99 5.16
C GLU A 168 -9.94 -12.87 4.70
N PRO A 169 -11.15 -13.18 4.22
CA PRO A 169 -12.08 -12.18 3.67
C PRO A 169 -12.83 -11.40 4.75
N HIS A 170 -12.28 -11.26 5.96
CA HIS A 170 -12.96 -10.70 7.11
C HIS A 170 -12.62 -9.24 7.42
N ALA A 171 -11.68 -8.66 6.70
CA ALA A 171 -11.26 -7.28 6.89
C ALA A 171 -10.80 -6.63 5.59
N ILE A 172 -10.87 -5.31 5.56
CA ILE A 172 -10.30 -4.45 4.53
C ILE A 172 -8.99 -3.89 5.07
N LEU A 173 -7.93 -3.91 4.26
CA LEU A 173 -6.65 -3.33 4.63
C LEU A 173 -6.67 -1.80 4.49
N GLY A 174 -6.25 -1.14 5.55
CA GLY A 174 -5.81 0.24 5.53
C GLY A 174 -4.29 0.34 5.54
N HIS A 175 -3.74 1.26 6.32
CA HIS A 175 -2.31 1.41 6.50
C HIS A 175 -1.68 0.32 7.38
N MET A 176 -0.40 0.09 7.16
CA MET A 176 0.42 -0.86 7.91
C MET A 176 1.70 -0.15 8.38
N LEU A 177 1.84 0.10 9.67
CA LEU A 177 3.03 0.76 10.23
C LEU A 177 4.03 -0.27 10.72
N ALA A 178 5.26 -0.21 10.22
CA ALA A 178 6.37 -1.01 10.73
C ALA A 178 6.82 -0.53 12.12
N ARG A 179 7.60 -1.38 12.81
CA ARG A 179 8.19 -1.00 14.10
C ARG A 179 9.02 0.30 14.02
N HIS A 180 9.75 0.51 12.93
CA HIS A 180 10.59 1.71 12.76
C HIS A 180 9.78 2.99 12.52
N SER A 181 8.50 2.87 12.15
CA SER A 181 7.57 4.01 12.02
C SER A 181 6.83 4.33 13.34
N LEU A 182 7.06 3.54 14.38
CA LEU A 182 6.50 3.74 15.70
C LEU A 182 7.64 4.16 16.64
N LEU A 183 8.01 5.44 16.58
CA LEU A 183 9.12 5.98 17.36
C LEU A 183 8.67 6.27 18.79
N PHE A 184 9.10 5.39 19.70
CA PHE A 184 8.83 5.50 21.12
C PHE A 184 10.06 6.07 21.83
N ASP A 185 9.83 7.09 22.66
CA ASP A 185 10.80 7.60 23.61
C ASP A 185 10.38 7.22 25.02
N GLN A 186 11.34 6.93 25.89
CA GLN A 186 11.09 6.70 27.31
C GLN A 186 11.52 7.93 28.09
N GLY A 187 10.55 8.67 28.63
CA GLY A 187 10.80 9.79 29.49
C GLY A 187 11.40 9.37 30.86
N PRO A 188 11.97 10.30 31.60
CA PRO A 188 12.59 10.04 32.91
C PRO A 188 11.64 9.38 33.93
N ASP A 189 10.35 9.64 33.83
CA ASP A 189 9.30 9.13 34.69
C ASP A 189 8.62 7.85 34.19
N GLY A 190 9.18 7.21 33.13
CA GLY A 190 8.63 6.01 32.51
C GLY A 190 7.45 6.28 31.59
N GLU A 191 7.10 7.54 31.35
CA GLU A 191 6.10 7.87 30.34
C GLU A 191 6.61 7.56 28.93
N VAL A 192 5.70 7.00 28.10
CA VAL A 192 5.99 6.69 26.71
C VAL A 192 5.75 7.93 25.85
N GLY A 193 6.85 8.58 25.46
CA GLY A 193 6.88 9.69 24.51
C GLY A 193 7.16 9.22 23.06
N GLY A 194 7.60 10.17 22.23
CA GLY A 194 7.92 9.94 20.82
C GLY A 194 6.77 10.26 19.87
N THR A 195 7.03 10.20 18.59
CA THR A 195 6.08 10.60 17.52
C THR A 195 5.15 9.48 17.05
N TRP A 196 5.10 8.37 17.78
CA TRP A 196 4.27 7.22 17.40
C TRP A 196 2.77 7.55 17.38
N ARG A 197 2.31 8.44 18.30
CA ARG A 197 0.88 8.83 18.36
C ARG A 197 0.47 9.59 17.11
N GLU A 198 1.27 10.56 16.71
CA GLU A 198 1.06 11.36 15.51
C GLU A 198 1.05 10.48 14.26
N ALA A 199 1.95 9.50 14.18
CA ALA A 199 1.99 8.55 13.08
C ALA A 199 0.72 7.67 13.04
N VAL A 200 0.24 7.19 14.19
CA VAL A 200 -0.99 6.40 14.29
C VAL A 200 -2.21 7.25 13.97
N ASP A 201 -2.31 8.46 14.53
CA ASP A 201 -3.42 9.38 14.27
C ASP A 201 -3.52 9.73 12.78
N GLU A 202 -2.39 9.96 12.13
CA GLU A 202 -2.34 10.25 10.69
C GLU A 202 -2.84 9.06 9.85
N VAL A 203 -2.38 7.84 10.12
CA VAL A 203 -2.84 6.67 9.34
C VAL A 203 -4.29 6.32 9.62
N VAL A 204 -4.80 6.57 10.82
CA VAL A 204 -6.22 6.43 11.13
C VAL A 204 -7.04 7.46 10.34
N ARG A 205 -6.62 8.73 10.37
CA ARG A 205 -7.27 9.81 9.60
C ARG A 205 -7.29 9.50 8.10
N SER A 206 -6.15 9.10 7.56
CA SER A 206 -5.96 8.81 6.14
C SER A 206 -6.75 7.57 5.70
N THR A 207 -6.75 6.51 6.51
CA THR A 207 -7.56 5.31 6.25
C THR A 207 -9.05 5.64 6.25
N ARG A 208 -9.54 6.47 7.20
CA ARG A 208 -10.94 6.93 7.21
C ARG A 208 -11.31 7.73 5.98
N ALA A 209 -10.38 8.50 5.40
CA ALA A 209 -10.63 9.24 4.17
C ALA A 209 -10.85 8.30 2.96
N ALA A 210 -10.19 7.13 2.94
CA ALA A 210 -10.41 6.10 1.93
C ALA A 210 -11.71 5.29 2.15
N HIS A 211 -12.24 5.29 3.38
CA HIS A 211 -13.40 4.49 3.78
C HIS A 211 -14.42 5.37 4.51
N PRO A 212 -15.08 6.31 3.81
CA PRO A 212 -16.04 7.23 4.44
C PRO A 212 -17.19 6.46 5.10
N GLY A 213 -17.52 6.84 6.36
CA GLY A 213 -18.55 6.19 7.15
C GLY A 213 -18.09 5.04 8.05
N ARG A 214 -16.77 4.81 8.13
CA ARG A 214 -16.15 3.75 8.97
C ARG A 214 -15.16 4.29 9.97
#